data_b18caf0e88ceeb6ef96344d2d3d38790
#
_entry.id   b18caf0e88ceeb6ef96344d2d3d38790
#
_cell.length_a   1.000
_cell.length_b   1.000
_cell.length_c   1.000
_cell.angle_alpha   90.00
_cell.angle_beta   90.00
_cell.angle_gamma   90.00
#
_symmetry.space_group_name_H-M   'P 1'
#
loop_
_entity.id
_entity.type
_entity.pdbx_description
1 polymer ?
#
loop_
_entity_poly.entity_id
_entity_poly.type
_entity_poly.pdbx_seq_one_letter_code
_entity_poly.pdbx_strand_id
1 'polypeptide(L)'
;MSTPKVFESEYRFCLILWDHEPIKSRDLAQLCEEQLGWKVTTTYTVIKRLSERGVIKNENTIVSSLVSKEQIQTAEIEELVEKKFAGSIPAFLTAFTKSQQLTADEI
;
A
#
# COMPACT_ATOMS: atom_id res chain seq x y z
N MET A 1 -6.20 -16.78 -1.04
CA MET A 1 -6.96 -15.54 -1.28
C MET A 1 -6.01 -14.43 -1.64
N SER A 2 -6.38 -13.68 -2.64
CA SER A 2 -5.50 -12.60 -3.08
C SER A 2 -5.66 -11.38 -2.18
N THR A 3 -4.56 -10.63 -2.04
CA THR A 3 -4.56 -9.38 -1.30
C THR A 3 -5.36 -8.34 -2.08
N PRO A 4 -6.20 -7.53 -1.41
CA PRO A 4 -6.94 -6.48 -2.10
C PRO A 4 -6.01 -5.48 -2.78
N LYS A 5 -6.46 -4.92 -3.90
CA LYS A 5 -5.70 -3.93 -4.63
C LYS A 5 -5.66 -2.60 -3.89
N VAL A 6 -4.49 -1.95 -3.91
CA VAL A 6 -4.29 -0.62 -3.36
C VAL A 6 -3.60 0.23 -4.42
N PHE A 7 -4.23 1.34 -4.83
CA PHE A 7 -3.64 2.23 -5.83
C PHE A 7 -2.61 3.16 -5.18
N GLU A 8 -1.79 3.81 -6.00
CA GLU A 8 -0.67 4.60 -5.49
C GLU A 8 -1.06 5.64 -4.44
N SER A 9 -2.09 6.44 -4.71
CA SER A 9 -2.51 7.44 -3.74
C SER A 9 -3.05 6.81 -2.46
N GLU A 10 -3.71 5.67 -2.59
CA GLU A 10 -4.22 4.93 -1.45
C GLU A 10 -3.08 4.29 -0.64
N TYR A 11 -2.02 3.89 -1.33
CA TYR A 11 -0.84 3.36 -0.65
C TYR A 11 -0.20 4.45 0.23
N ARG A 12 -0.13 5.68 -0.26
CA ARG A 12 0.37 6.80 0.53
C ARG A 12 -0.47 7.02 1.79
N PHE A 13 -1.78 6.90 1.64
CA PHE A 13 -2.68 6.94 2.78
C PHE A 13 -2.39 5.81 3.76
N CYS A 14 -2.20 4.59 3.25
CA CYS A 14 -1.92 3.43 4.09
C CYS A 14 -0.61 3.57 4.85
N LEU A 15 0.41 4.19 4.26
CA LEU A 15 1.68 4.43 4.96
C LEU A 15 1.45 5.24 6.22
N ILE A 16 0.58 6.25 6.15
CA ILE A 16 0.26 7.06 7.31
C ILE A 16 -0.52 6.23 8.34
N LEU A 17 -1.50 5.45 7.87
CA LEU A 17 -2.29 4.62 8.76
C LEU A 17 -1.44 3.58 9.48
N TRP A 18 -0.59 2.87 8.75
CA TRP A 18 0.25 1.84 9.36
C TRP A 18 1.15 2.39 10.46
N ASP A 19 1.58 3.65 10.33
CA ASP A 19 2.44 4.28 11.34
C ASP A 19 1.67 4.78 12.57
N HIS A 20 0.35 4.90 12.47
CA HIS A 20 -0.44 5.53 13.54
C HIS A 20 -1.61 4.70 14.05
N GLU A 21 -1.86 3.53 13.48
CA GLU A 21 -3.03 2.74 13.84
C GLU A 21 -2.93 2.12 15.22
N PRO A 22 -4.05 1.94 15.93
CA PRO A 22 -5.38 2.41 15.55
C PRO A 22 -5.51 3.91 15.80
N ILE A 23 -6.28 4.59 14.96
CA ILE A 23 -6.37 6.05 15.01
C ILE A 23 -7.79 6.49 14.67
N LYS A 24 -8.24 7.56 15.30
CA LYS A 24 -9.55 8.12 14.98
C LYS A 24 -9.55 8.68 13.56
N SER A 25 -10.65 8.47 12.84
CA SER A 25 -10.75 8.93 11.46
C SER A 25 -10.51 10.43 11.32
N ARG A 26 -10.95 11.21 12.30
CA ARG A 26 -10.73 12.65 12.32
C ARG A 26 -9.25 12.99 12.40
N ASP A 27 -8.52 12.32 13.26
CA ASP A 27 -7.08 12.56 13.43
C ASP A 27 -6.31 12.09 12.19
N LEU A 28 -6.74 10.98 11.60
CA LEU A 28 -6.16 10.48 10.37
C LEU A 28 -6.38 11.48 9.22
N ALA A 29 -7.58 12.06 9.14
CA ALA A 29 -7.86 13.08 8.12
C ALA A 29 -6.96 14.30 8.28
N GLN A 30 -6.66 14.68 9.51
CA GLN A 30 -5.75 15.80 9.77
C GLN A 30 -4.33 15.47 9.31
N LEU A 31 -3.86 14.25 9.57
CA LEU A 31 -2.54 13.82 9.12
C LEU A 31 -2.46 13.78 7.59
N CYS A 32 -3.49 13.32 6.94
CA CYS A 32 -3.53 13.28 5.48
C CYS A 32 -3.55 14.69 4.88
N GLU A 33 -4.20 15.62 5.55
CA GLU A 33 -4.19 17.00 5.11
C GLU A 33 -2.77 17.56 5.22
N GLU A 34 -2.10 17.33 6.33
CA GLU A 34 -0.75 17.82 6.56
C GLU A 34 0.29 17.18 5.66
N GLN A 35 0.21 15.87 5.47
CA GLN A 35 1.25 15.12 4.77
C GLN A 35 0.99 14.91 3.29
N LEU A 36 -0.28 14.85 2.88
CA LEU A 36 -0.65 14.59 1.49
C LEU A 36 -1.34 15.78 0.82
N GLY A 37 -1.69 16.80 1.59
CA GLY A 37 -2.45 17.93 1.05
C GLY A 37 -3.88 17.58 0.70
N TRP A 38 -4.43 16.52 1.28
CA TRP A 38 -5.78 16.08 0.99
C TRP A 38 -6.82 16.88 1.75
N LYS A 39 -7.93 17.16 1.09
CA LYS A 39 -9.09 17.70 1.79
C LYS A 39 -9.64 16.62 2.71
N VAL A 40 -10.23 17.04 3.82
CA VAL A 40 -10.82 16.11 4.79
C VAL A 40 -11.83 15.19 4.12
N THR A 41 -12.65 15.73 3.21
CA THR A 41 -13.64 14.91 2.49
C THR A 41 -12.98 13.84 1.63
N THR A 42 -11.82 14.12 1.05
CA THR A 42 -11.07 13.14 0.27
C THR A 42 -10.66 11.97 1.15
N THR A 43 -10.15 12.26 2.35
CA THR A 43 -9.74 11.21 3.27
C THR A 43 -10.91 10.32 3.65
N TYR A 44 -12.08 10.90 3.96
CA TYR A 44 -13.24 10.09 4.30
C TYR A 44 -13.71 9.22 3.12
N THR A 45 -13.61 9.74 1.91
CA THR A 45 -13.92 8.95 0.72
C THR A 45 -12.98 7.75 0.58
N VAL A 46 -11.69 7.98 0.80
CA VAL A 46 -10.69 6.91 0.71
C VAL A 46 -10.91 5.88 1.81
N ILE A 47 -11.21 6.31 3.03
CA ILE A 47 -11.53 5.40 4.13
C ILE A 47 -12.68 4.48 3.74
N LYS A 48 -13.73 5.06 3.16
CA LYS A 48 -14.89 4.27 2.73
C LYS A 48 -14.52 3.25 1.66
N ARG A 49 -13.78 3.70 0.64
CA ARG A 49 -13.36 2.80 -0.45
C ARG A 49 -12.51 1.64 0.03
N LEU A 50 -11.53 1.95 0.86
CA LEU A 50 -10.62 0.92 1.35
C LEU A 50 -11.32 -0.02 2.31
N SER A 51 -12.30 0.49 3.08
CA SER A 51 -13.11 -0.36 3.93
C SER A 51 -13.94 -1.32 3.11
N GLU A 52 -14.52 -0.85 2.01
CA GLU A 52 -15.32 -1.69 1.13
C GLU A 52 -14.50 -2.77 0.45
N ARG A 53 -13.22 -2.49 0.17
CA ARG A 53 -12.32 -3.47 -0.44
C ARG A 53 -11.67 -4.41 0.57
N GLY A 54 -11.89 -4.20 1.86
CA GLY A 54 -11.31 -5.07 2.88
C GLY A 54 -9.85 -4.76 3.20
N VAL A 55 -9.37 -3.58 2.84
CA VAL A 55 -7.99 -3.16 3.15
C VAL A 55 -7.87 -2.64 4.57
N ILE A 56 -8.88 -1.91 5.01
CA ILE A 56 -8.93 -1.32 6.34
C ILE A 56 -10.32 -1.56 6.94
N LYS A 57 -10.45 -1.26 8.22
CA LYS A 57 -11.76 -1.24 8.88
C LYS A 57 -11.90 0.06 9.65
N ASN A 58 -13.13 0.54 9.74
CA ASN A 58 -13.49 1.72 10.52
C ASN A 58 -14.63 1.32 11.45
N GLU A 59 -14.30 1.13 12.71
CA GLU A 59 -15.27 0.74 13.72
C GLU A 59 -15.37 1.84 14.76
N ASN A 60 -16.56 2.42 14.89
CA ASN A 60 -16.79 3.51 15.85
C ASN A 60 -15.78 4.62 15.68
N THR A 61 -15.53 5.01 14.45
CA THR A 61 -14.57 6.05 14.03
C THR A 61 -13.10 5.71 14.30
N ILE A 62 -12.80 4.50 14.74
CA ILE A 62 -11.42 4.04 14.89
C ILE A 62 -11.03 3.26 13.66
N VAL A 63 -9.96 3.70 12.99
CA VAL A 63 -9.48 3.12 11.75
C VAL A 63 -8.25 2.27 12.02
N SER A 64 -8.22 1.08 11.43
CA SER A 64 -7.07 0.19 11.49
C SER A 64 -6.99 -0.63 10.22
N SER A 65 -5.79 -1.15 9.93
CA SER A 65 -5.59 -1.92 8.71
C SER A 65 -6.01 -3.37 8.90
N LEU A 66 -6.45 -3.99 7.81
CA LEU A 66 -6.74 -5.41 7.75
C LEU A 66 -5.66 -6.15 6.97
N VAL A 67 -4.82 -5.42 6.23
CA VAL A 67 -3.69 -5.99 5.51
C VAL A 67 -2.44 -5.23 5.90
N SER A 68 -1.30 -5.91 5.88
CA SER A 68 -0.03 -5.31 6.25
C SER A 68 0.64 -4.66 5.04
N LYS A 69 1.61 -3.81 5.32
CA LYS A 69 2.45 -3.21 4.29
C LYS A 69 3.15 -4.29 3.48
N GLU A 70 3.66 -5.31 4.15
CA GLU A 70 4.35 -6.42 3.50
C GLU A 70 3.43 -7.19 2.57
N GLN A 71 2.17 -7.39 2.98
CA GLN A 71 1.21 -8.07 2.12
C GLN A 71 0.95 -7.29 0.83
N ILE A 72 0.82 -5.97 0.93
CA ILE A 72 0.62 -5.12 -0.25
C ILE A 72 1.86 -5.14 -1.14
N GLN A 73 3.04 -5.02 -0.57
CA GLN A 73 4.29 -5.05 -1.32
C GLN A 73 4.48 -6.37 -2.05
N THR A 74 4.23 -7.48 -1.36
CA THR A 74 4.35 -8.81 -1.96
C THR A 74 3.36 -9.00 -3.09
N ALA A 75 2.11 -8.56 -2.89
CA ALA A 75 1.08 -8.70 -3.91
C ALA A 75 1.44 -7.91 -5.17
N GLU A 76 2.04 -6.75 -5.04
CA GLU A 76 2.45 -5.96 -6.20
C GLU A 76 3.60 -6.60 -6.96
N ILE A 77 4.55 -7.19 -6.24
CA ILE A 77 5.64 -7.92 -6.90
C ILE A 77 5.09 -9.13 -7.63
N GLU A 78 4.19 -9.88 -7.00
CA GLU A 78 3.58 -11.04 -7.62
C GLU A 78 2.81 -10.66 -8.90
N GLU A 79 2.09 -9.56 -8.86
CA GLU A 79 1.36 -9.07 -10.03
C GLU A 79 2.32 -8.70 -11.16
N LEU A 80 3.41 -8.01 -10.81
CA LEU A 80 4.44 -7.63 -11.77
C LEU A 80 5.05 -8.86 -12.44
N VAL A 81 5.43 -9.85 -11.64
CA VAL A 81 6.03 -11.08 -12.14
C VAL A 81 5.06 -11.82 -13.06
N GLU A 82 3.79 -11.90 -12.66
CA GLU A 82 2.78 -12.58 -13.48
C GLU A 82 2.57 -11.86 -14.81
N LYS A 83 2.45 -10.55 -14.79
CA LYS A 83 2.13 -9.79 -16.01
C LYS A 83 3.32 -9.60 -16.95
N LYS A 84 4.50 -9.39 -16.39
CA LYS A 84 5.66 -9.01 -17.19
C LYS A 84 6.66 -10.12 -17.40
N PHE A 85 6.61 -11.15 -16.56
CA PHE A 85 7.58 -12.25 -16.61
C PHE A 85 6.91 -13.61 -16.67
N ALA A 86 5.64 -13.63 -17.08
CA ALA A 86 4.86 -14.88 -17.25
C ALA A 86 4.94 -15.78 -16.02
N GLY A 87 4.96 -15.18 -14.83
CA GLY A 87 5.01 -15.93 -13.57
C GLY A 87 6.39 -16.44 -13.21
N SER A 88 7.43 -16.10 -13.96
CA SER A 88 8.78 -16.63 -13.73
C SER A 88 9.58 -15.75 -12.77
N ILE A 89 9.74 -16.20 -11.55
CA ILE A 89 10.59 -15.52 -10.56
C ILE A 89 12.05 -15.45 -11.04
N PRO A 90 12.64 -16.55 -11.58
CA PRO A 90 14.01 -16.46 -12.11
C PRO A 90 14.18 -15.41 -13.19
N ALA A 91 13.22 -15.27 -14.10
CA ALA A 91 13.27 -14.26 -15.16
C ALA A 91 13.23 -12.85 -14.57
N PHE A 92 12.37 -12.64 -13.58
CA PHE A 92 12.29 -11.36 -12.88
C PHE A 92 13.61 -11.02 -12.20
N LEU A 93 14.18 -11.97 -11.46
CA LEU A 93 15.44 -11.76 -10.75
C LEU A 93 16.57 -11.47 -11.71
N THR A 94 16.62 -12.17 -12.84
CA THR A 94 17.65 -11.93 -13.85
C THR A 94 17.57 -10.51 -14.40
N ALA A 95 16.37 -10.06 -14.77
CA ALA A 95 16.19 -8.71 -15.29
C ALA A 95 16.51 -7.66 -14.25
N PHE A 96 16.07 -7.88 -13.02
CA PHE A 96 16.33 -6.95 -11.91
C PHE A 96 17.82 -6.87 -11.60
N THR A 97 18.49 -8.01 -11.55
CA THR A 97 19.91 -8.08 -11.25
C THR A 97 20.74 -7.36 -12.33
N LYS A 98 20.35 -7.51 -13.61
CA LYS A 98 21.03 -6.79 -14.69
C LYS A 98 20.90 -5.28 -14.54
N SER A 99 19.72 -4.80 -14.22
CA SER A 99 19.50 -3.36 -14.05
C SER A 99 20.20 -2.81 -12.82
N GLN A 100 20.50 -3.68 -11.84
CA GLN A 100 21.15 -3.32 -10.59
C GLN A 100 22.59 -3.76 -10.54
N GLN A 101 23.25 -3.74 -11.68
CA GLN A 101 24.64 -4.19 -11.80
C GLN A 101 25.60 -3.50 -10.84
N LEU A 102 25.35 -2.24 -10.57
CA LEU A 102 26.18 -1.47 -9.64
C LEU A 102 26.13 -2.01 -8.23
N THR A 103 25.02 -2.60 -7.86
CA THR A 103 24.86 -3.16 -6.53
C THR A 103 25.85 -4.28 -6.26
N ALA A 104 26.13 -5.07 -7.29
CA ALA A 104 27.10 -6.16 -7.16
C ALA A 104 28.50 -5.62 -6.87
N ASP A 105 28.86 -4.50 -7.45
CA ASP A 105 30.17 -3.89 -7.24
C ASP A 105 30.28 -3.24 -5.88
N GLU A 106 29.17 -2.86 -5.28
CA GLU A 106 29.15 -2.24 -3.98
C GLU A 106 29.18 -3.23 -2.83
N ILE A 107 28.90 -4.46 -3.14
CA ILE A 107 28.91 -5.53 -2.15
C ILE A 107 30.33 -6.06 -2.00
#